data_20646d4281c8d1db379c8ad3234e25ab
#
_entry.id   20646d4281c8d1db379c8ad3234e25ab
#
_cell.length_a   1.000
_cell.length_b   1.000
_cell.length_c   1.000
_cell.angle_alpha   90.00
_cell.angle_beta   90.00
_cell.angle_gamma   90.00
#
_symmetry.space_group_name_H-M   'P 1'
#
loop_
_entity.id
_entity.type
_entity.pdbx_description
1 polymer ?
#
loop_
_entity_poly.entity_id
_entity_poly.type
_entity_poly.pdbx_seq_one_letter_code
_entity_poly.pdbx_strand_id
1 'polypeptide(L)'
;MFGKSTQTYSFEQFYKEHYARLYYYAFRFITDEEMCKDIVNDVFEKAWHNFGKLKPETASAYLYAQVRNLCIDHLRHQQVEEQYAEFYRTVSEEDFDTSPDEREERIRRIEAFIEQLKDPTKTILKECYYENKKYQQVAEDFGMSTSGVKKHIMKALKMLREEFGVRKKVPENEP
;
A
#
# COMPACT_ATOMS: atom_id res chain seq x y z
N MET A 1 -12.53 -46.79 -30.00
CA MET A 1 -12.94 -45.77 -29.03
C MET A 1 -11.69 -45.18 -28.42
N PHE A 2 -11.23 -44.03 -28.89
CA PHE A 2 -10.08 -43.34 -28.32
C PHE A 2 -10.59 -42.42 -27.25
N GLY A 3 -10.40 -42.82 -25.98
CA GLY A 3 -10.63 -41.95 -24.82
C GLY A 3 -9.64 -40.78 -24.87
N LYS A 4 -10.13 -39.59 -25.16
CA LYS A 4 -9.39 -38.36 -24.88
C LYS A 4 -9.19 -38.29 -23.38
N SER A 5 -7.98 -38.62 -22.88
CA SER A 5 -7.56 -38.26 -21.55
C SER A 5 -7.59 -36.75 -21.46
N THR A 6 -8.62 -36.20 -20.88
CA THR A 6 -8.66 -34.82 -20.43
C THR A 6 -7.56 -34.67 -19.39
N GLN A 7 -6.38 -34.27 -19.82
CA GLN A 7 -5.29 -33.97 -18.90
C GLN A 7 -5.78 -32.85 -18.03
N THR A 8 -6.09 -33.17 -16.76
CA THR A 8 -6.55 -32.18 -15.80
C THR A 8 -5.45 -31.15 -15.62
N TYR A 9 -5.67 -29.96 -16.13
CA TYR A 9 -4.75 -28.83 -15.99
C TYR A 9 -4.54 -28.54 -14.51
N SER A 10 -3.34 -28.78 -14.02
CA SER A 10 -3.03 -28.62 -12.60
C SER A 10 -2.65 -27.19 -12.27
N PHE A 11 -2.88 -26.78 -11.03
CA PHE A 11 -2.42 -25.48 -10.55
C PHE A 11 -0.90 -25.32 -10.67
N GLU A 12 -0.15 -26.40 -10.50
CA GLU A 12 1.31 -26.38 -10.66
C GLU A 12 1.72 -26.00 -12.09
N GLN A 13 1.04 -26.55 -13.10
CA GLN A 13 1.27 -26.19 -14.49
C GLN A 13 0.92 -24.73 -14.74
N PHE A 14 -0.24 -24.30 -14.23
CA PHE A 14 -0.71 -22.92 -14.30
C PHE A 14 0.29 -21.94 -13.67
N TYR A 15 0.82 -22.26 -12.49
CA TYR A 15 1.86 -21.49 -11.81
C TYR A 15 3.13 -21.38 -12.66
N LYS A 16 3.66 -22.52 -13.11
CA LYS A 16 4.90 -22.56 -13.92
C LYS A 16 4.80 -21.77 -15.23
N GLU A 17 3.64 -21.83 -15.88
CA GLU A 17 3.42 -21.12 -17.16
C GLU A 17 3.34 -19.59 -16.99
N HIS A 18 2.82 -19.11 -15.86
CA HIS A 18 2.52 -17.69 -15.70
C HIS A 18 3.50 -16.95 -14.81
N TYR A 19 4.18 -17.62 -13.86
CA TYR A 19 4.99 -16.96 -12.83
C TYR A 19 6.04 -15.99 -13.39
N ALA A 20 6.91 -16.46 -14.28
CA ALA A 20 7.98 -15.64 -14.83
C ALA A 20 7.44 -14.42 -15.59
N ARG A 21 6.37 -14.60 -16.36
CA ARG A 21 5.74 -13.51 -17.13
C ARG A 21 5.14 -12.45 -16.21
N LEU A 22 4.47 -12.88 -15.13
CA LEU A 22 3.88 -11.98 -14.16
C LEU A 22 4.93 -11.25 -13.33
N TYR A 23 6.03 -11.94 -12.98
CA TYR A 23 7.18 -11.32 -12.31
C TYR A 23 7.77 -10.18 -13.15
N TYR A 24 8.11 -10.43 -14.41
CA TYR A 24 8.62 -9.39 -15.31
C TYR A 24 7.58 -8.29 -15.58
N TYR A 25 6.30 -8.63 -15.56
CA TYR A 25 5.25 -7.62 -15.67
C TYR A 25 5.19 -6.72 -14.45
N ALA A 26 5.28 -7.28 -13.22
CA ALA A 26 5.37 -6.51 -11.99
C ALA A 26 6.60 -5.60 -11.98
N PHE A 27 7.75 -6.11 -12.44
CA PHE A 27 9.02 -5.38 -12.51
C PHE A 27 8.96 -4.12 -13.40
N ARG A 28 8.00 -4.01 -14.30
CA ARG A 28 7.75 -2.79 -15.07
C ARG A 28 7.16 -1.64 -14.23
N PHE A 29 6.58 -1.94 -13.10
CA PHE A 29 5.97 -0.96 -12.19
C PHE A 29 6.84 -0.71 -10.95
N ILE A 30 7.53 -1.73 -10.47
CA ILE A 30 8.27 -1.73 -9.21
C ILE A 30 9.65 -2.30 -9.48
N THR A 31 10.70 -1.57 -9.09
CA THR A 31 12.10 -1.99 -9.32
C THR A 31 12.63 -2.91 -8.22
N ASP A 32 11.92 -3.04 -7.11
CA ASP A 32 12.27 -3.93 -6.00
C ASP A 32 11.88 -5.37 -6.34
N GLU A 33 12.89 -6.25 -6.46
CA GLU A 33 12.73 -7.64 -6.84
C GLU A 33 11.95 -8.46 -5.81
N GLU A 34 12.18 -8.23 -4.51
CA GLU A 34 11.50 -8.95 -3.45
C GLU A 34 10.02 -8.56 -3.42
N MET A 35 9.73 -7.27 -3.54
CA MET A 35 8.35 -6.81 -3.63
C MET A 35 7.62 -7.36 -4.86
N CYS A 36 8.29 -7.48 -6.00
CA CYS A 36 7.71 -8.11 -7.18
C CYS A 36 7.37 -9.59 -6.94
N LYS A 37 8.24 -10.33 -6.26
CA LYS A 37 8.00 -11.73 -5.88
C LYS A 37 6.81 -11.85 -4.94
N ASP A 38 6.76 -10.99 -3.92
CA ASP A 38 5.67 -10.97 -2.93
C ASP A 38 4.33 -10.71 -3.62
N ILE A 39 4.25 -9.70 -4.47
CA ILE A 39 3.02 -9.37 -5.21
C ILE A 39 2.57 -10.55 -6.07
N VAL A 40 3.49 -11.19 -6.81
CA VAL A 40 3.15 -12.32 -7.67
C VAL A 40 2.70 -13.52 -6.85
N ASN A 41 3.36 -13.80 -5.73
CA ASN A 41 2.96 -14.88 -4.82
C ASN A 41 1.56 -14.62 -4.22
N ASP A 42 1.27 -13.40 -3.77
CA ASP A 42 -0.06 -13.00 -3.28
C ASP A 42 -1.16 -13.22 -4.34
N VAL A 43 -0.86 -12.93 -5.60
CA VAL A 43 -1.80 -13.15 -6.71
C VAL A 43 -2.04 -14.65 -6.92
N PHE A 44 -0.99 -15.48 -6.86
CA PHE A 44 -1.15 -16.92 -6.99
C PHE A 44 -1.85 -17.56 -5.79
N GLU A 45 -1.63 -17.06 -4.58
CA GLU A 45 -2.38 -17.51 -3.39
C GLU A 45 -3.88 -17.27 -3.58
N LYS A 46 -4.27 -16.07 -4.00
CA LYS A 46 -5.68 -15.74 -4.31
C LYS A 46 -6.22 -16.59 -5.47
N ALA A 47 -5.41 -16.83 -6.49
CA ALA A 47 -5.79 -17.68 -7.61
C ALA A 47 -5.98 -19.14 -7.18
N TRP A 48 -5.14 -19.65 -6.28
CA TRP A 48 -5.27 -20.99 -5.70
C TRP A 48 -6.63 -21.19 -5.02
N HIS A 49 -7.02 -20.28 -4.14
CA HIS A 49 -8.30 -20.36 -3.44
C HIS A 49 -9.52 -20.33 -4.38
N ASN A 50 -9.35 -19.77 -5.58
CA ASN A 50 -10.41 -19.64 -6.57
C ASN A 50 -10.19 -20.51 -7.82
N PHE A 51 -9.18 -21.40 -7.83
CA PHE A 51 -8.73 -22.09 -9.03
C PHE A 51 -9.85 -22.86 -9.74
N GLY A 52 -10.69 -23.57 -8.99
CA GLY A 52 -11.83 -24.30 -9.56
C GLY A 52 -12.92 -23.42 -10.21
N LYS A 53 -12.89 -22.10 -9.98
CA LYS A 53 -13.84 -21.13 -10.56
C LYS A 53 -13.23 -20.32 -11.70
N LEU A 54 -11.89 -20.36 -11.86
CA LEU A 54 -11.19 -19.64 -12.91
C LEU A 54 -11.42 -20.35 -14.25
N LYS A 55 -11.95 -19.59 -15.22
CA LYS A 55 -12.08 -20.09 -16.57
C LYS A 55 -10.73 -19.98 -17.27
N PRO A 56 -10.23 -21.04 -17.94
CA PRO A 56 -8.92 -21.00 -18.61
C PRO A 56 -8.74 -19.82 -19.56
N GLU A 57 -9.80 -19.45 -20.27
CA GLU A 57 -9.78 -18.37 -21.28
C GLU A 57 -9.54 -16.98 -20.67
N THR A 58 -9.93 -16.79 -19.41
CA THR A 58 -9.85 -15.49 -18.72
C THR A 58 -8.82 -15.48 -17.59
N ALA A 59 -8.27 -16.65 -17.24
CA ALA A 59 -7.37 -16.79 -16.11
C ALA A 59 -6.11 -15.94 -16.24
N SER A 60 -5.49 -15.91 -17.42
CA SER A 60 -4.32 -15.06 -17.69
C SER A 60 -4.65 -13.57 -17.50
N ALA A 61 -5.73 -13.08 -18.11
CA ALA A 61 -6.15 -11.69 -17.98
C ALA A 61 -6.45 -11.31 -16.52
N TYR A 62 -7.07 -12.21 -15.76
CA TYR A 62 -7.31 -12.05 -14.33
C TYR A 62 -5.99 -11.87 -13.55
N LEU A 63 -4.99 -12.73 -13.78
CA LEU A 63 -3.70 -12.64 -13.10
C LEU A 63 -3.00 -11.30 -13.39
N TYR A 64 -2.94 -10.88 -14.65
CA TYR A 64 -2.35 -9.59 -15.03
C TYR A 64 -3.06 -8.41 -14.39
N ALA A 65 -4.39 -8.43 -14.33
CA ALA A 65 -5.17 -7.39 -13.66
C ALA A 65 -4.88 -7.34 -12.15
N GLN A 66 -4.77 -8.50 -11.48
CA GLN A 66 -4.44 -8.56 -10.05
C GLN A 66 -3.03 -8.04 -9.78
N VAL A 67 -2.02 -8.47 -10.54
CA VAL A 67 -0.64 -7.97 -10.41
C VAL A 67 -0.60 -6.46 -10.59
N ARG A 68 -1.22 -5.93 -11.67
CA ARG A 68 -1.27 -4.49 -11.92
C ARG A 68 -1.90 -3.72 -10.75
N ASN A 69 -3.03 -4.21 -10.23
CA ASN A 69 -3.72 -3.55 -9.13
C ASN A 69 -2.86 -3.52 -7.86
N LEU A 70 -2.21 -4.63 -7.50
CA LEU A 70 -1.33 -4.69 -6.34
C LEU A 70 -0.09 -3.81 -6.52
N CYS A 71 0.52 -3.76 -7.71
CA CYS A 71 1.62 -2.84 -8.01
C CYS A 71 1.20 -1.37 -7.84
N ILE A 72 0.05 -0.99 -8.41
CA ILE A 72 -0.47 0.38 -8.27
C ILE A 72 -0.77 0.71 -6.81
N ASP A 73 -1.32 -0.24 -6.07
CA ASP A 73 -1.62 -0.04 -4.65
C ASP A 73 -0.35 0.10 -3.82
N HIS A 74 0.70 -0.67 -4.11
CA HIS A 74 2.00 -0.54 -3.48
C HIS A 74 2.62 0.86 -3.75
N LEU A 75 2.67 1.29 -5.01
CA LEU A 75 3.21 2.62 -5.37
C LEU A 75 2.45 3.76 -4.69
N ARG A 76 1.13 3.65 -4.62
CA ARG A 76 0.31 4.64 -3.91
C ARG A 76 0.55 4.60 -2.40
N HIS A 77 0.86 3.43 -1.83
CA HIS A 77 1.22 3.30 -0.42
C HIS A 77 2.53 4.03 -0.14
N GLN A 78 3.59 3.74 -0.90
CA GLN A 78 4.87 4.44 -0.78
C GLN A 78 4.70 5.97 -0.83
N GLN A 79 3.92 6.46 -1.77
CA GLN A 79 3.67 7.90 -1.89
C GLN A 79 3.04 8.51 -0.63
N VAL A 80 2.15 7.79 0.05
CA VAL A 80 1.53 8.25 1.29
C VAL A 80 2.51 8.16 2.46
N GLU A 81 3.32 7.10 2.52
CA GLU A 81 4.38 6.96 3.53
C GLU A 81 5.43 8.08 3.41
N GLU A 82 5.86 8.40 2.19
CA GLU A 82 6.76 9.52 1.92
C GLU A 82 6.17 10.85 2.39
N GLN A 83 4.88 11.09 2.12
CA GLN A 83 4.20 12.30 2.57
C GLN A 83 4.07 12.38 4.10
N TYR A 84 3.89 11.25 4.77
CA TYR A 84 3.85 11.19 6.22
C TYR A 84 5.23 11.41 6.83
N ALA A 85 6.27 10.74 6.30
CA ALA A 85 7.65 10.92 6.71
C ALA A 85 8.14 12.37 6.44
N GLU A 86 7.77 12.95 5.29
CA GLU A 86 8.06 14.35 4.98
C GLU A 86 7.37 15.31 5.97
N PHE A 87 6.11 15.05 6.31
CA PHE A 87 5.41 15.85 7.31
C PHE A 87 6.17 15.85 8.64
N TYR A 88 6.51 14.66 9.16
CA TYR A 88 7.25 14.54 10.42
C TYR A 88 8.64 15.20 10.34
N ARG A 89 9.35 15.03 9.24
CA ARG A 89 10.65 15.65 9.01
C ARG A 89 10.53 17.17 9.02
N THR A 90 9.61 17.71 8.24
CA THR A 90 9.38 19.16 8.15
C THR A 90 9.04 19.74 9.52
N VAL A 91 8.15 19.09 10.27
CA VAL A 91 7.79 19.53 11.62
C VAL A 91 8.96 19.43 12.60
N SER A 92 9.86 18.44 12.40
CA SER A 92 11.03 18.26 13.27
C SER A 92 12.23 19.13 12.88
N GLU A 93 12.31 19.56 11.60
CA GLU A 93 13.46 20.25 11.02
C GLU A 93 13.21 21.73 10.75
N GLU A 94 11.95 22.24 10.86
CA GLU A 94 11.58 23.59 10.43
C GLU A 94 12.30 24.75 11.15
N ASP A 95 13.15 24.44 12.15
CA ASP A 95 14.04 25.46 12.71
C ASP A 95 15.39 24.83 13.10
N PHE A 96 16.44 25.15 12.34
CA PHE A 96 17.83 24.88 12.73
C PHE A 96 18.24 25.55 14.05
N ASP A 97 17.43 26.51 14.53
CA ASP A 97 17.60 27.26 15.78
C ASP A 97 16.75 26.78 16.95
N THR A 98 15.90 25.75 16.77
CA THR A 98 15.05 25.25 17.86
C THR A 98 15.83 24.32 18.80
N SER A 99 15.69 24.56 20.10
CA SER A 99 16.30 23.72 21.14
C SER A 99 15.71 22.28 21.11
N PRO A 100 16.45 21.26 21.63
CA PRO A 100 15.91 19.91 21.75
C PRO A 100 14.58 19.85 22.51
N ASP A 101 14.40 20.70 23.53
CA ASP A 101 13.17 20.76 24.32
C ASP A 101 11.97 21.26 23.52
N GLU A 102 12.17 22.24 22.66
CA GLU A 102 11.10 22.76 21.79
C GLU A 102 10.68 21.75 20.72
N ARG A 103 11.62 20.94 20.20
CA ARG A 103 11.31 19.83 19.29
C ARG A 103 10.47 18.75 19.98
N GLU A 104 10.87 18.38 21.19
CA GLU A 104 10.12 17.38 21.96
C GLU A 104 8.71 17.87 22.29
N GLU A 105 8.56 19.13 22.67
CA GLU A 105 7.25 19.75 22.91
C GLU A 105 6.39 19.77 21.64
N ARG A 106 6.98 20.06 20.49
CA ARG A 106 6.26 20.04 19.21
C ARG A 106 5.79 18.64 18.84
N ILE A 107 6.61 17.62 19.05
CA ILE A 107 6.21 16.22 18.85
C ILE A 107 5.05 15.85 19.79
N ARG A 108 5.12 16.21 21.07
CA ARG A 108 4.02 15.98 22.02
C ARG A 108 2.73 16.64 21.58
N ARG A 109 2.79 17.83 21.01
CA ARG A 109 1.61 18.54 20.50
C ARG A 109 1.01 17.82 19.29
N ILE A 110 1.83 17.26 18.41
CA ILE A 110 1.36 16.45 17.26
C ILE A 110 0.66 15.20 17.78
N GLU A 111 1.27 14.48 18.71
CA GLU A 111 0.69 13.29 19.31
C GLU A 111 -0.65 13.60 20.02
N ALA A 112 -0.70 14.68 20.77
CA ALA A 112 -1.92 15.14 21.43
C ALA A 112 -3.01 15.51 20.40
N PHE A 113 -2.65 16.09 19.26
CA PHE A 113 -3.59 16.38 18.20
C PHE A 113 -4.11 15.09 17.52
N ILE A 114 -3.23 14.11 17.28
CA ILE A 114 -3.62 12.79 16.74
C ILE A 114 -4.63 12.11 17.65
N GLU A 115 -4.44 12.21 18.97
CA GLU A 115 -5.39 11.64 19.96
C GLU A 115 -6.79 12.30 19.91
N GLN A 116 -6.88 13.54 19.45
CA GLN A 116 -8.15 14.26 19.28
C GLN A 116 -8.85 13.96 17.94
N LEU A 117 -8.19 13.29 17.01
CA LEU A 117 -8.83 12.88 15.77
C LEU A 117 -9.99 11.93 16.04
N LYS A 118 -11.05 12.06 15.25
CA LYS A 118 -12.23 11.18 15.37
C LYS A 118 -11.96 9.82 14.73
N ASP A 119 -12.49 8.76 15.36
CA ASP A 119 -12.52 7.45 14.76
C ASP A 119 -13.41 7.43 13.48
N PRO A 120 -13.10 6.56 12.51
CA PRO A 120 -11.99 5.59 12.49
C PRO A 120 -10.65 6.19 12.04
N THR A 121 -10.57 7.49 11.71
CA THR A 121 -9.35 8.13 11.17
C THR A 121 -8.16 8.00 12.13
N LYS A 122 -8.39 8.25 13.42
CA LYS A 122 -7.37 8.11 14.47
C LYS A 122 -6.79 6.69 14.52
N THR A 123 -7.67 5.73 14.70
CA THR A 123 -7.25 4.33 14.87
C THR A 123 -6.55 3.82 13.62
N ILE A 124 -7.06 4.10 12.41
CA ILE A 124 -6.42 3.75 11.15
C ILE A 124 -5.01 4.35 11.04
N LEU A 125 -4.84 5.63 11.38
CA LEU A 125 -3.53 6.27 11.36
C LEU A 125 -2.56 5.59 12.32
N LYS A 126 -3.00 5.30 13.53
CA LYS A 126 -2.17 4.64 14.55
C LYS A 126 -1.77 3.22 14.14
N GLU A 127 -2.69 2.43 13.68
CA GLU A 127 -2.41 1.06 13.24
C GLU A 127 -1.42 1.02 12.07
N CYS A 128 -1.53 1.95 11.12
CA CYS A 128 -0.62 1.99 9.97
C CYS A 128 0.79 2.46 10.33
N TYR A 129 0.94 3.48 11.19
CA TYR A 129 2.22 4.16 11.40
C TYR A 129 2.87 3.92 12.76
N TYR A 130 2.12 3.55 13.78
CA TYR A 130 2.68 3.19 15.09
C TYR A 130 2.78 1.67 15.27
N GLU A 131 1.82 0.92 14.71
CA GLU A 131 1.80 -0.55 14.78
C GLU A 131 2.34 -1.22 13.51
N ASN A 132 2.73 -0.43 12.50
CA ASN A 132 3.27 -0.90 11.21
C ASN A 132 2.39 -1.95 10.49
N LYS A 133 1.07 -1.86 10.65
CA LYS A 133 0.15 -2.77 9.95
C LYS A 133 0.06 -2.42 8.47
N LYS A 134 -0.01 -3.44 7.63
CA LYS A 134 -0.26 -3.27 6.20
C LYS A 134 -1.67 -2.72 5.97
N TYR A 135 -1.85 -1.84 4.99
CA TYR A 135 -3.17 -1.27 4.65
C TYR A 135 -4.23 -2.33 4.37
N GLN A 136 -3.85 -3.49 3.85
CA GLN A 136 -4.77 -4.59 3.62
C GLN A 136 -5.30 -5.15 4.95
N GLN A 137 -4.46 -5.34 5.94
CA GLN A 137 -4.87 -5.81 7.27
C GLN A 137 -5.84 -4.81 7.93
N VAL A 138 -5.46 -3.53 7.91
CA VAL A 138 -6.33 -2.47 8.45
C VAL A 138 -7.65 -2.38 7.71
N ALA A 139 -7.64 -2.56 6.39
CA ALA A 139 -8.86 -2.59 5.57
C ALA A 139 -9.79 -3.75 5.97
N GLU A 140 -9.23 -4.92 6.21
CA GLU A 140 -9.96 -6.10 6.69
C GLU A 140 -10.52 -5.88 8.11
N ASP A 141 -9.69 -5.37 9.04
CA ASP A 141 -10.08 -5.09 10.43
C ASP A 141 -11.26 -4.09 10.51
N PHE A 142 -11.29 -3.11 9.62
CA PHE A 142 -12.33 -2.08 9.56
C PHE A 142 -13.46 -2.37 8.55
N GLY A 143 -13.44 -3.49 7.85
CA GLY A 143 -14.45 -3.83 6.84
C GLY A 143 -14.54 -2.84 5.68
N MET A 144 -13.41 -2.25 5.28
CA MET A 144 -13.35 -1.26 4.20
C MET A 144 -12.32 -1.66 3.13
N SER A 145 -12.27 -0.90 2.03
CA SER A 145 -11.23 -1.08 1.01
C SER A 145 -9.91 -0.41 1.43
N THR A 146 -8.78 -0.86 0.86
CA THR A 146 -7.48 -0.20 1.02
C THR A 146 -7.51 1.27 0.56
N SER A 147 -8.33 1.59 -0.44
CA SER A 147 -8.59 2.98 -0.84
C SER A 147 -9.32 3.78 0.25
N GLY A 148 -10.19 3.13 1.03
CA GLY A 148 -10.83 3.71 2.20
C GLY A 148 -9.82 4.06 3.29
N VAL A 149 -8.92 3.12 3.61
CA VAL A 149 -7.81 3.35 4.55
C VAL A 149 -6.99 4.57 4.14
N LYS A 150 -6.57 4.64 2.86
CA LYS A 150 -5.84 5.80 2.31
C LYS A 150 -6.56 7.13 2.49
N LYS A 151 -7.88 7.15 2.22
CA LYS A 151 -8.68 8.38 2.40
C LYS A 151 -8.61 8.89 3.85
N HIS A 152 -8.66 7.98 4.82
CA HIS A 152 -8.54 8.34 6.23
C HIS A 152 -7.15 8.88 6.55
N ILE A 153 -6.08 8.25 6.07
CA ILE A 153 -4.71 8.72 6.26
C ILE A 153 -4.50 10.10 5.61
N MET A 154 -4.93 10.28 4.36
CA MET A 154 -4.82 11.57 3.68
C MET A 154 -5.62 12.67 4.38
N LYS A 155 -6.78 12.34 4.95
CA LYS A 155 -7.57 13.26 5.78
C LYS A 155 -6.81 13.67 7.03
N ALA A 156 -6.23 12.70 7.75
CA ALA A 156 -5.42 12.98 8.94
C ALA A 156 -4.22 13.88 8.63
N LEU A 157 -3.46 13.57 7.57
CA LEU A 157 -2.32 14.36 7.12
C LEU A 157 -2.72 15.80 6.73
N LYS A 158 -3.88 15.95 6.08
CA LYS A 158 -4.41 17.27 5.76
C LYS A 158 -4.69 18.08 7.02
N MET A 159 -5.39 17.49 7.99
CA MET A 159 -5.70 18.16 9.26
C MET A 159 -4.44 18.52 10.06
N LEU A 160 -3.44 17.63 10.09
CA LEU A 160 -2.14 17.89 10.71
C LEU A 160 -1.40 19.05 10.04
N ARG A 161 -1.37 19.11 8.70
CA ARG A 161 -0.74 20.24 7.97
C ARG A 161 -1.45 21.56 8.23
N GLU A 162 -2.77 21.55 8.29
CA GLU A 162 -3.56 22.75 8.58
C GLU A 162 -3.30 23.26 10.01
N GLU A 163 -3.24 22.37 11.01
CA GLU A 163 -3.00 22.71 12.41
C GLU A 163 -1.58 23.23 12.66
N PHE A 164 -0.57 22.57 12.07
CA PHE A 164 0.83 22.89 12.34
C PHE A 164 1.46 23.82 11.29
N GLY A 165 0.69 24.33 10.35
CA GLY A 165 1.13 25.34 9.36
C GLY A 165 2.13 24.81 8.31
N VAL A 166 2.29 23.49 8.18
CA VAL A 166 3.23 22.88 7.24
C VAL A 166 2.71 22.99 5.81
N ARG A 167 3.33 23.85 5.02
CA ARG A 167 2.99 24.00 3.60
C ARG A 167 3.52 22.81 2.79
N LYS A 168 2.68 22.27 1.89
CA LYS A 168 3.14 21.32 0.88
C LYS A 168 4.25 21.97 0.05
N LYS A 169 5.46 21.42 0.04
CA LYS A 169 6.44 21.79 -0.98
C LYS A 169 5.84 21.36 -2.33
N VAL A 170 5.48 22.36 -3.15
CA VAL A 170 5.19 22.11 -4.57
C VAL A 170 6.53 21.72 -5.18
N PRO A 171 6.65 20.59 -5.87
CA PRO A 171 7.87 20.31 -6.60
C PRO A 171 8.10 21.45 -7.57
N GLU A 172 9.21 22.17 -7.41
CA GLU A 172 9.68 23.10 -8.43
C GLU A 172 9.93 22.26 -9.68
N ASN A 173 9.07 22.46 -10.67
CA ASN A 173 9.38 22.04 -12.02
C ASN A 173 10.60 22.85 -12.44
N GLU A 174 11.77 22.25 -12.41
CA GLU A 174 12.92 22.82 -13.12
C GLU A 174 12.60 22.83 -14.62
N PRO A 175 12.96 23.93 -15.31
CA PRO A 175 12.67 24.16 -16.72
C PRO A 175 13.44 23.23 -17.65
#